data_120105832551333064e7aaa792afdf2b
#
_entry.id   120105832551333064e7aaa792afdf2b
#
_cell.length_a   1.000
_cell.length_b   1.000
_cell.length_c   1.000
_cell.angle_alpha   90.00
_cell.angle_beta   90.00
_cell.angle_gamma   90.00
#
_symmetry.space_group_name_H-M   'P 1'
#
loop_
_entity.id
_entity.type
_entity.pdbx_description
1 polymer ?
#
loop_
_entity_poly.entity_id
_entity_poly.type
_entity_poly.pdbx_seq_one_letter_code
_entity_poly.pdbx_strand_id
1 'polypeptide(L)'
;MSDSKKIVHFTFWMNKIWQIGFVLSSISMINNMHQLATVTILVSVIASIYEMYHVSKKYHVKVVNQKDELYFAKDERDRDIALKVHSALISTFTLLIISLWLMLSILWGMNSLSMTVMFYVLNGWVACAFIIPDIQYYVLWNKYDQQ
;
A
#
# COMPACT_ATOMS: atom_id res chain seq x y z
N MET A 1 23.74 -2.15 -7.24
CA MET A 1 22.37 -2.10 -6.66
C MET A 1 21.99 -3.52 -6.27
N SER A 2 21.73 -3.77 -4.99
CA SER A 2 21.35 -5.10 -4.51
C SER A 2 20.04 -5.58 -5.16
N ASP A 3 19.81 -6.89 -5.20
CA ASP A 3 18.57 -7.43 -5.74
C ASP A 3 17.36 -6.97 -4.91
N SER A 4 17.52 -6.90 -3.58
CA SER A 4 16.50 -6.40 -2.67
C SER A 4 16.11 -4.96 -2.99
N LYS A 5 17.05 -4.08 -3.29
CA LYS A 5 16.76 -2.71 -3.72
C LYS A 5 16.01 -2.64 -5.05
N LYS A 6 16.36 -3.52 -6.01
CA LYS A 6 15.62 -3.60 -7.30
C LYS A 6 14.18 -4.05 -7.07
N ILE A 7 13.97 -5.03 -6.16
CA ILE A 7 12.65 -5.50 -5.78
C ILE A 7 11.86 -4.34 -5.16
N VAL A 8 12.39 -3.68 -4.12
CA VAL A 8 11.72 -2.57 -3.44
C VAL A 8 11.36 -1.44 -4.42
N HIS A 9 12.25 -1.10 -5.36
CA HIS A 9 11.96 -0.08 -6.36
C HIS A 9 10.85 -0.53 -7.33
N PHE A 10 10.88 -1.76 -7.78
CA PHE A 10 9.86 -2.31 -8.68
C PHE A 10 8.49 -2.38 -7.98
N THR A 11 8.42 -2.95 -6.77
CA THR A 11 7.18 -3.08 -6.01
C THR A 11 6.59 -1.72 -5.66
N PHE A 12 7.41 -0.72 -5.32
CA PHE A 12 6.95 0.64 -5.09
C PHE A 12 6.15 1.20 -6.28
N TRP A 13 6.66 1.07 -7.51
CA TRP A 13 5.96 1.58 -8.69
C TRP A 13 4.73 0.74 -9.06
N MET A 14 4.81 -0.57 -8.89
CA MET A 14 3.66 -1.45 -9.14
C MET A 14 2.54 -1.19 -8.13
N ASN A 15 2.89 -0.94 -6.84
CA ASN A 15 1.92 -0.56 -5.83
C ASN A 15 1.14 0.71 -6.22
N LYS A 16 1.79 1.72 -6.83
CA LYS A 16 1.08 2.92 -7.27
C LYS A 16 -0.01 2.61 -8.30
N ILE A 17 0.24 1.67 -9.20
CA ILE A 17 -0.74 1.29 -10.23
C ILE A 17 -2.01 0.71 -9.59
N TRP A 18 -1.88 -0.30 -8.73
CA TRP A 18 -3.05 -0.92 -8.14
C TRP A 18 -3.72 -0.03 -7.07
N GLN A 19 -2.96 0.77 -6.30
CA GLN A 19 -3.49 1.72 -5.33
C GLN A 19 -4.36 2.79 -6.01
N ILE A 20 -3.86 3.40 -7.07
CA ILE A 20 -4.60 4.39 -7.86
C ILE A 20 -5.84 3.75 -8.49
N GLY A 21 -5.71 2.57 -9.08
CA GLY A 21 -6.82 1.86 -9.69
C GLY A 21 -7.91 1.50 -8.66
N PHE A 22 -7.54 1.11 -7.45
CA PHE A 22 -8.47 0.83 -6.36
C PHE A 22 -9.24 2.08 -5.92
N VAL A 23 -8.54 3.21 -5.73
CA VAL A 23 -9.17 4.49 -5.37
C VAL A 23 -10.12 4.98 -6.48
N LEU A 24 -9.67 4.92 -7.74
CA LEU A 24 -10.51 5.28 -8.88
C LEU A 24 -11.75 4.40 -8.99
N SER A 25 -11.62 3.11 -8.74
CA SER A 25 -12.75 2.19 -8.73
C SER A 25 -13.79 2.58 -7.66
N SER A 26 -13.34 2.86 -6.44
CA SER A 26 -14.21 3.27 -5.35
C SER A 26 -14.96 4.58 -5.67
N ILE A 27 -14.25 5.58 -6.22
CA ILE A 27 -14.86 6.85 -6.65
C ILE A 27 -15.86 6.61 -7.79
N SER A 28 -15.55 5.75 -8.74
CA SER A 28 -16.43 5.42 -9.87
C SER A 28 -17.71 4.72 -9.38
N MET A 29 -17.61 3.85 -8.38
CA MET A 29 -18.78 3.21 -7.75
C MET A 29 -19.71 4.24 -7.10
N ILE A 30 -19.16 5.20 -6.33
CA ILE A 30 -19.94 6.27 -5.69
C ILE A 30 -20.69 7.11 -6.74
N ASN A 31 -20.08 7.30 -7.91
CA ASN A 31 -20.67 8.07 -9.02
C ASN A 31 -21.54 7.22 -9.98
N ASN A 32 -21.90 5.99 -9.63
CA ASN A 32 -22.66 5.05 -10.45
C ASN A 32 -22.02 4.69 -11.82
N MET A 33 -20.71 4.88 -11.96
CA MET A 33 -19.95 4.54 -13.17
C MET A 33 -19.48 3.09 -13.11
N HIS A 34 -20.39 2.14 -13.05
CA HIS A 34 -20.11 0.72 -12.76
C HIS A 34 -19.14 0.07 -13.76
N GLN A 35 -19.21 0.42 -15.05
CA GLN A 35 -18.30 -0.13 -16.05
C GLN A 35 -16.85 0.33 -15.79
N LEU A 36 -16.65 1.62 -15.50
CA LEU A 36 -15.33 2.16 -15.17
C LEU A 36 -14.79 1.55 -13.88
N ALA A 37 -15.63 1.39 -12.86
CA ALA A 37 -15.27 0.74 -11.61
C ALA A 37 -14.79 -0.69 -11.83
N THR A 38 -15.52 -1.47 -12.65
CA THR A 38 -15.15 -2.85 -12.97
C THR A 38 -13.80 -2.91 -13.70
N VAL A 39 -13.60 -2.05 -14.70
CA VAL A 39 -12.33 -2.02 -15.46
C VAL A 39 -11.15 -1.66 -14.55
N THR A 40 -11.29 -0.64 -13.71
CA THR A 40 -10.21 -0.20 -12.81
C THR A 40 -9.89 -1.23 -11.73
N ILE A 41 -10.88 -1.96 -11.18
CA ILE A 41 -10.65 -3.11 -10.29
C ILE A 41 -9.87 -4.22 -11.01
N LEU A 42 -10.30 -4.60 -12.21
CA LEU A 42 -9.62 -5.65 -12.97
C LEU A 42 -8.17 -5.29 -13.25
N VAL A 43 -7.90 -4.05 -13.67
CA VAL A 43 -6.52 -3.56 -13.88
C VAL A 43 -5.71 -3.64 -12.59
N SER A 44 -6.28 -3.26 -11.44
CA SER A 44 -5.60 -3.33 -10.13
C SER A 44 -5.24 -4.76 -9.74
N VAL A 45 -6.19 -5.70 -9.93
CA VAL A 45 -5.96 -7.13 -9.64
C VAL A 45 -4.90 -7.72 -10.56
N ILE A 46 -4.96 -7.42 -11.86
CA ILE A 46 -3.94 -7.89 -12.83
C ILE A 46 -2.57 -7.33 -12.47
N ALA A 47 -2.47 -6.04 -12.10
CA ALA A 47 -1.23 -5.41 -11.70
C ALA A 47 -0.62 -6.09 -10.46
N SER A 48 -1.43 -6.40 -9.43
CA SER A 48 -0.98 -7.10 -8.22
C SER A 48 -0.50 -8.53 -8.51
N ILE A 49 -1.23 -9.27 -9.35
CA ILE A 49 -0.84 -10.62 -9.76
C ILE A 49 0.47 -10.58 -10.56
N TYR A 50 0.60 -9.63 -11.49
CA TYR A 50 1.81 -9.46 -12.28
C TYR A 50 3.01 -9.12 -11.41
N GLU A 51 2.85 -8.24 -10.42
CA GLU A 51 3.89 -7.90 -9.45
C GLU A 51 4.41 -9.14 -8.73
N MET A 52 3.51 -9.92 -8.11
CA MET A 52 3.88 -11.16 -7.41
C MET A 52 4.57 -12.16 -8.32
N TYR A 53 4.03 -12.38 -9.52
CA TYR A 53 4.62 -13.29 -10.50
C TYR A 53 6.02 -12.84 -10.95
N HIS A 54 6.18 -11.54 -11.26
CA HIS A 54 7.45 -10.99 -11.73
C HIS A 54 8.54 -11.08 -10.65
N VAL A 55 8.22 -10.70 -9.41
CA VAL A 55 9.15 -10.78 -8.28
C VAL A 55 9.54 -12.23 -8.01
N SER A 56 8.56 -13.13 -7.97
CA SER A 56 8.82 -14.56 -7.73
C SER A 56 9.71 -15.17 -8.81
N LYS A 57 9.39 -14.93 -10.09
CA LYS A 57 10.11 -15.54 -11.22
C LYS A 57 11.50 -14.96 -11.42
N LYS A 58 11.62 -13.63 -11.37
CA LYS A 58 12.88 -12.93 -11.69
C LYS A 58 13.91 -13.01 -10.57
N TYR A 59 13.45 -12.95 -9.33
CA TYR A 59 14.35 -12.90 -8.17
C TYR A 59 14.39 -14.20 -7.38
N HIS A 60 13.64 -15.23 -7.83
CA HIS A 60 13.54 -16.55 -7.19
C HIS A 60 13.11 -16.47 -5.71
N VAL A 61 12.22 -15.52 -5.39
CA VAL A 61 11.70 -15.27 -4.06
C VAL A 61 10.32 -15.89 -3.94
N LYS A 62 10.06 -16.63 -2.86
CA LYS A 62 8.74 -17.20 -2.57
C LYS A 62 7.87 -16.13 -1.91
N VAL A 63 7.10 -15.39 -2.72
CA VAL A 63 6.25 -14.28 -2.27
C VAL A 63 5.12 -14.73 -1.32
N VAL A 64 4.74 -16.01 -1.34
CA VAL A 64 3.60 -16.55 -0.58
C VAL A 64 4.03 -17.30 0.68
N ASN A 65 5.30 -17.34 1.01
CA ASN A 65 5.76 -18.09 2.18
C ASN A 65 5.67 -17.21 3.44
N GLN A 66 4.59 -17.37 4.20
CA GLN A 66 4.30 -16.60 5.43
C GLN A 66 5.37 -16.72 6.54
N LYS A 67 6.29 -17.70 6.44
CA LYS A 67 7.35 -17.87 7.44
C LYS A 67 8.51 -16.87 7.27
N ASP A 68 8.69 -16.35 6.07
CA ASP A 68 9.74 -15.40 5.75
C ASP A 68 9.11 -14.04 5.40
N GLU A 69 8.60 -13.32 6.42
CA GLU A 69 8.04 -11.97 6.27
C GLU A 69 9.01 -10.98 5.62
N LEU A 70 10.31 -11.33 5.64
CA LEU A 70 11.38 -10.54 5.07
C LEU A 70 11.90 -11.14 3.76
N TYR A 71 11.00 -11.61 2.92
CA TYR A 71 11.35 -12.31 1.67
C TYR A 71 12.22 -11.50 0.68
N PHE A 72 12.34 -10.18 0.86
CA PHE A 72 13.26 -9.34 0.09
C PHE A 72 14.70 -9.42 0.60
N ALA A 73 14.90 -9.82 1.85
CA ALA A 73 16.18 -9.82 2.51
C ALA A 73 16.95 -11.10 2.18
N LYS A 74 17.94 -10.99 1.30
CA LYS A 74 18.80 -12.13 0.92
C LYS A 74 20.04 -12.27 1.79
N ASP A 75 20.47 -11.21 2.45
CA ASP A 75 21.62 -11.17 3.36
C ASP A 75 21.27 -10.51 4.70
N GLU A 76 22.20 -10.57 5.66
CA GLU A 76 22.01 -10.01 7.01
C GLU A 76 21.80 -8.49 6.97
N ARG A 77 22.48 -7.78 6.07
CA ARG A 77 22.34 -6.32 5.92
C ARG A 77 20.93 -5.96 5.46
N ASP A 78 20.44 -6.61 4.40
CA ASP A 78 19.10 -6.38 3.87
C ASP A 78 18.03 -6.72 4.92
N ARG A 79 18.27 -7.75 5.75
CA ARG A 79 17.40 -8.12 6.85
C ARG A 79 17.35 -7.02 7.93
N ASP A 80 18.49 -6.47 8.32
CA ASP A 80 18.55 -5.38 9.30
C ASP A 80 17.84 -4.12 8.78
N ILE A 81 18.02 -3.78 7.50
CA ILE A 81 17.30 -2.68 6.87
C ILE A 81 15.80 -2.92 6.92
N ALA A 82 15.35 -4.12 6.50
CA ALA A 82 13.94 -4.47 6.52
C ALA A 82 13.32 -4.37 7.92
N LEU A 83 14.01 -4.87 8.94
CA LEU A 83 13.53 -4.79 10.33
C LEU A 83 13.39 -3.34 10.82
N LYS A 84 14.37 -2.48 10.53
CA LYS A 84 14.31 -1.04 10.87
C LYS A 84 13.14 -0.34 10.17
N VAL A 85 12.95 -0.64 8.88
CA VAL A 85 11.84 -0.07 8.11
C VAL A 85 10.49 -0.54 8.65
N HIS A 86 10.32 -1.85 8.89
CA HIS A 86 9.07 -2.38 9.44
C HIS A 86 8.76 -1.82 10.83
N SER A 87 9.76 -1.70 11.70
CA SER A 87 9.57 -1.09 13.03
C SER A 87 9.07 0.36 12.93
N ALA A 88 9.62 1.16 12.01
CA ALA A 88 9.14 2.52 11.77
C ALA A 88 7.71 2.56 11.21
N LEU A 89 7.34 1.59 10.35
CA LEU A 89 6.00 1.48 9.79
C LEU A 89 4.93 1.14 10.83
N ILE A 90 5.26 0.35 11.85
CA ILE A 90 4.32 0.03 12.93
C ILE A 90 3.79 1.30 13.59
N SER A 91 4.64 2.27 13.89
CA SER A 91 4.22 3.58 14.42
C SER A 91 3.28 4.30 13.47
N THR A 92 3.58 4.29 12.17
CA THR A 92 2.74 4.94 11.17
C THR A 92 1.37 4.27 11.06
N PHE A 93 1.31 2.94 11.05
CA PHE A 93 0.03 2.21 11.06
C PHE A 93 -0.77 2.48 12.33
N THR A 94 -0.12 2.55 13.49
CA THR A 94 -0.79 2.90 14.75
C THR A 94 -1.42 4.28 14.67
N LEU A 95 -0.70 5.29 14.16
CA LEU A 95 -1.23 6.63 13.97
C LEU A 95 -2.39 6.67 12.96
N LEU A 96 -2.30 5.91 11.87
CA LEU A 96 -3.38 5.80 10.89
C LEU A 96 -4.64 5.17 11.50
N ILE A 97 -4.51 4.13 12.33
CA ILE A 97 -5.65 3.51 13.02
C ILE A 97 -6.30 4.50 13.99
N ILE A 98 -5.50 5.22 14.79
CA ILE A 98 -6.01 6.24 15.71
C ILE A 98 -6.72 7.36 14.95
N SER A 99 -6.14 7.83 13.85
CA SER A 99 -6.73 8.87 13.01
C SER A 99 -8.05 8.43 12.36
N LEU A 100 -8.15 7.16 11.94
CA LEU A 100 -9.40 6.58 11.44
C LEU A 100 -10.49 6.60 12.54
N TRP A 101 -10.14 6.14 13.74
CA TRP A 101 -11.08 6.12 14.85
C TRP A 101 -11.58 7.52 15.20
N LEU A 102 -10.70 8.51 15.27
CA LEU A 102 -11.06 9.91 15.51
C LEU A 102 -11.95 10.46 14.39
N MET A 103 -11.59 10.21 13.13
CA MET A 103 -12.37 10.65 11.97
C MET A 103 -13.78 10.05 11.99
N LEU A 104 -13.91 8.76 12.24
CA LEU A 104 -15.22 8.09 12.33
C LEU A 104 -16.05 8.65 13.49
N SER A 105 -15.44 8.95 14.64
CA SER A 105 -16.12 9.54 15.78
C SER A 105 -16.65 10.95 15.46
N ILE A 106 -15.87 11.76 14.73
CA ILE A 106 -16.30 13.09 14.27
C ILE A 106 -17.44 12.98 13.26
N LEU A 107 -17.31 12.11 12.27
CA LEU A 107 -18.34 11.89 11.24
C LEU A 107 -19.65 11.40 11.86
N TRP A 108 -19.58 10.51 12.86
CA TRP A 108 -20.75 10.05 13.60
C TRP A 108 -21.46 11.19 14.36
N GLY A 109 -20.69 12.12 14.96
CA GLY A 109 -21.25 13.28 15.65
C GLY A 109 -21.87 14.35 14.71
N MET A 110 -21.53 14.31 13.43
CA MET A 110 -22.03 15.26 12.41
C MET A 110 -23.27 14.71 11.70
N ASN A 111 -24.41 14.68 12.36
CA ASN A 111 -25.70 14.15 11.84
C ASN A 111 -26.19 14.80 10.53
N SER A 112 -25.56 15.86 10.05
CA SER A 112 -25.96 16.62 8.86
C SER A 112 -25.23 16.24 7.56
N LEU A 113 -24.22 15.36 7.65
CA LEU A 113 -23.44 14.97 6.46
C LEU A 113 -24.17 13.95 5.60
N SER A 114 -24.22 14.20 4.29
CA SER A 114 -24.75 13.20 3.37
C SER A 114 -23.86 11.96 3.31
N MET A 115 -24.46 10.79 3.10
CA MET A 115 -23.76 9.53 2.95
C MET A 115 -22.66 9.60 1.88
N THR A 116 -22.92 10.30 0.79
CA THR A 116 -21.97 10.50 -0.31
C THR A 116 -20.69 11.22 0.18
N VAL A 117 -20.84 12.29 0.97
CA VAL A 117 -19.69 13.02 1.54
C VAL A 117 -18.89 12.12 2.47
N MET A 118 -19.56 11.34 3.33
CA MET A 118 -18.90 10.39 4.21
C MET A 118 -18.05 9.37 3.42
N PHE A 119 -18.59 8.84 2.32
CA PHE A 119 -17.85 7.91 1.45
C PHE A 119 -16.63 8.58 0.80
N TYR A 120 -16.71 9.82 0.33
CA TYR A 120 -15.53 10.52 -0.21
C TYR A 120 -14.44 10.73 0.85
N VAL A 121 -14.81 11.13 2.06
CA VAL A 121 -13.87 11.29 3.18
C VAL A 121 -13.18 9.96 3.52
N LEU A 122 -13.95 8.88 3.63
CA LEU A 122 -13.42 7.54 3.87
C LEU A 122 -12.47 7.09 2.77
N ASN A 123 -12.83 7.30 1.49
CA ASN A 123 -11.95 6.97 0.38
C ASN A 123 -10.65 7.78 0.39
N GLY A 124 -10.72 9.07 0.70
CA GLY A 124 -9.52 9.91 0.87
C GLY A 124 -8.62 9.39 1.98
N TRP A 125 -9.19 9.00 3.12
CA TRP A 125 -8.42 8.42 4.22
C TRP A 125 -7.79 7.08 3.82
N VAL A 126 -8.53 6.18 3.16
CA VAL A 126 -8.02 4.89 2.67
C VAL A 126 -6.88 5.10 1.67
N ALA A 127 -7.01 6.07 0.75
CA ALA A 127 -5.93 6.42 -0.16
C ALA A 127 -4.66 6.85 0.59
N CYS A 128 -4.78 7.70 1.61
CA CYS A 128 -3.66 8.09 2.47
C CYS A 128 -3.06 6.89 3.22
N ALA A 129 -3.90 5.98 3.73
CA ALA A 129 -3.47 4.79 4.45
C ALA A 129 -2.66 3.81 3.60
N PHE A 130 -2.88 3.78 2.28
CA PHE A 130 -2.05 3.00 1.35
C PHE A 130 -0.79 3.76 0.92
N ILE A 131 -0.92 5.03 0.59
CA ILE A 131 0.16 5.81 -0.03
C ILE A 131 1.25 6.18 0.98
N ILE A 132 0.88 6.59 2.20
CA ILE A 132 1.85 7.09 3.20
C ILE A 132 2.82 5.99 3.64
N PRO A 133 2.38 4.79 4.07
CA PRO A 133 3.31 3.73 4.46
C PRO A 133 4.20 3.26 3.32
N ASP A 134 3.67 3.21 2.11
CA ASP A 134 4.41 2.76 0.94
C ASP A 134 5.52 3.75 0.54
N ILE A 135 5.24 5.06 0.56
CA ILE A 135 6.27 6.10 0.37
C ILE A 135 7.31 6.02 1.49
N GLN A 136 6.85 5.91 2.74
CA GLN A 136 7.75 5.81 3.90
C GLN A 136 8.66 4.59 3.80
N TYR A 137 8.11 3.42 3.41
CA TYR A 137 8.88 2.22 3.18
C TYR A 137 9.99 2.46 2.17
N TYR A 138 9.65 3.01 1.01
CA TYR A 138 10.60 3.29 -0.07
C TYR A 138 11.69 4.29 0.35
N VAL A 139 11.32 5.37 1.02
CA VAL A 139 12.26 6.41 1.47
C VAL A 139 13.20 5.87 2.54
N LEU A 140 12.68 5.17 3.54
CA LEU A 140 13.49 4.61 4.62
C LEU A 140 14.42 3.51 4.12
N TRP A 141 13.96 2.65 3.22
CA TRP A 141 14.80 1.64 2.60
C TRP A 141 16.00 2.27 1.90
N ASN A 142 15.75 3.27 1.05
CA ASN A 142 16.84 3.97 0.35
C ASN A 142 17.80 4.68 1.31
N LYS A 143 17.29 5.26 2.39
CA LYS A 143 18.11 5.92 3.42
C LYS A 143 19.04 4.93 4.13
N TYR A 144 18.53 3.79 4.56
CA TYR A 144 19.33 2.79 5.29
C TYR A 144 20.27 1.99 4.36
N ASP A 145 19.91 1.85 3.08
CA ASP A 145 20.79 1.19 2.09
C ASP A 145 22.04 2.04 1.76
N GLN A 146 22.04 3.35 2.03
CA GLN A 146 23.17 4.24 1.82
C GLN A 146 24.14 4.30 3.02
N GLN A 147 23.75 3.78 4.16
CA GLN A 147 24.58 3.70 5.38
C GLN A 147 25.36 2.39 5.43
#